data_ac9a76d22ee5c6aab5829851d8e7214e
#
_entry.id   ac9a76d22ee5c6aab5829851d8e7214e
#
_cell.length_a   1.000
_cell.length_b   1.000
_cell.length_c   1.000
_cell.angle_alpha   90.00
_cell.angle_beta   90.00
_cell.angle_gamma   90.00
#
_symmetry.space_group_name_H-M   'P 1'
#
loop_
_entity.id
_entity.type
_entity.pdbx_description
1 polymer ?
#
loop_
_entity_poly.entity_id
_entity_poly.type
_entity_poly.pdbx_seq_one_letter_code
_entity_poly.pdbx_strand_id
1 'polypeptide(L)'
;VPQQPLVTYPTSVSGDCPDIFRVGDKWNINLADYHYVQVDAPGAVNPEVLQYDCGDLRVAKTMFDGKRRVILGWIGDYAEKKDSGNYEWGGIMSMPREIYADSKGILYQRPVQEAIDLFDNQVMAKDNIVLNEYMENVPLDYMLHATLYGNDDSKVSLLFRQAQKSNQEDAYRVSIDYKTGEIALGNRYREHKRVCEFDKSKPLDIRLFVDGTVAECFINDAYCFTMRIYDCKGTGFSFISEDMKVKIKDLSICSK
;
A
#
# COMPACT_ATOMS: atom_id res chain seq x y z
N VAL A 1 -16.85 -33.20 10.29
CA VAL A 1 -17.06 -32.03 9.41
C VAL A 1 -18.17 -31.22 10.03
N PRO A 2 -18.00 -29.89 10.24
CA PRO A 2 -19.07 -29.05 10.75
C PRO A 2 -20.31 -29.17 9.86
N GLN A 3 -21.48 -29.22 10.46
CA GLN A 3 -22.76 -29.28 9.72
C GLN A 3 -23.14 -27.95 9.08
N GLN A 4 -22.48 -26.87 9.50
CA GLN A 4 -22.68 -25.50 8.99
C GLN A 4 -21.33 -24.89 8.60
N PRO A 5 -21.28 -24.06 7.56
CA PRO A 5 -20.08 -23.30 7.24
C PRO A 5 -19.73 -22.35 8.40
N LEU A 6 -18.44 -22.05 8.56
CA LEU A 6 -17.97 -21.07 9.55
C LEU A 6 -18.53 -19.67 9.27
N VAL A 7 -18.58 -19.33 8.00
CA VAL A 7 -19.11 -18.06 7.48
C VAL A 7 -19.68 -18.25 6.09
N THR A 8 -20.73 -17.51 5.76
CA THR A 8 -21.26 -17.35 4.40
C THR A 8 -21.20 -15.88 4.04
N TYR A 9 -20.56 -15.54 2.92
CA TYR A 9 -20.37 -14.16 2.45
C TYR A 9 -20.83 -14.01 1.00
N PRO A 10 -21.03 -12.78 0.50
CA PRO A 10 -21.48 -12.52 -0.87
C PRO A 10 -20.55 -13.14 -1.92
N THR A 11 -21.12 -13.68 -2.99
CA THR A 11 -20.37 -14.30 -4.10
C THR A 11 -19.52 -13.34 -4.92
N SER A 12 -19.61 -12.04 -4.67
CA SER A 12 -18.79 -11.02 -5.30
C SER A 12 -17.32 -11.02 -4.84
N VAL A 13 -17.02 -11.72 -3.75
CA VAL A 13 -15.67 -11.84 -3.20
C VAL A 13 -15.24 -13.30 -3.22
N SER A 14 -14.04 -13.57 -3.73
CA SER A 14 -13.50 -14.94 -3.74
C SER A 14 -13.07 -15.35 -2.34
N GLY A 15 -13.51 -16.54 -1.91
CA GLY A 15 -13.13 -17.14 -0.64
C GLY A 15 -12.01 -18.17 -0.73
N ASP A 16 -11.32 -18.23 -1.85
CA ASP A 16 -10.21 -19.16 -2.04
C ASP A 16 -9.05 -18.86 -1.09
N CYS A 17 -8.34 -19.90 -0.68
CA CYS A 17 -7.15 -19.79 0.15
C CYS A 17 -7.34 -18.93 1.42
N PRO A 18 -8.39 -19.15 2.24
CA PRO A 18 -8.63 -18.34 3.42
C PRO A 18 -7.51 -18.49 4.46
N ASP A 19 -7.36 -17.47 5.29
CA ASP A 19 -6.56 -17.52 6.51
C ASP A 19 -7.42 -17.05 7.67
N ILE A 20 -7.45 -17.84 8.75
CA ILE A 20 -8.25 -17.55 9.93
C ILE A 20 -7.34 -17.21 11.09
N PHE A 21 -7.49 -16.02 11.64
CA PHE A 21 -6.63 -15.53 12.70
C PHE A 21 -7.36 -14.59 13.65
N ARG A 22 -6.74 -14.34 14.80
CA ARG A 22 -7.27 -13.44 15.81
C ARG A 22 -6.37 -12.23 15.98
N VAL A 23 -6.98 -11.02 16.02
CA VAL A 23 -6.33 -9.77 16.42
C VAL A 23 -7.23 -9.11 17.46
N GLY A 24 -6.67 -8.82 18.65
CA GLY A 24 -7.49 -8.39 19.78
C GLY A 24 -8.52 -9.46 20.13
N ASP A 25 -9.77 -9.05 20.25
CA ASP A 25 -10.89 -9.95 20.58
C ASP A 25 -11.66 -10.48 19.37
N LYS A 26 -11.30 -10.05 18.16
CA LYS A 26 -12.01 -10.43 16.94
C LYS A 26 -11.31 -11.55 16.18
N TRP A 27 -12.10 -12.49 15.69
CA TRP A 27 -11.68 -13.44 14.68
C TRP A 27 -11.82 -12.83 13.30
N ASN A 28 -10.80 -12.97 12.47
CA ASN A 28 -10.74 -12.44 11.13
C ASN A 28 -10.50 -13.58 10.15
N ILE A 29 -11.11 -13.49 8.98
CA ILE A 29 -10.93 -14.45 7.89
C ILE A 29 -10.51 -13.65 6.67
N ASN A 30 -9.25 -13.81 6.24
CA ASN A 30 -8.78 -13.26 4.97
C ASN A 30 -9.43 -14.02 3.82
N LEU A 31 -9.81 -13.29 2.80
CA LEU A 31 -10.32 -13.80 1.54
C LEU A 31 -9.20 -13.88 0.49
N ALA A 32 -9.50 -14.34 -0.71
CA ALA A 32 -8.48 -14.55 -1.75
C ALA A 32 -7.76 -13.30 -2.22
N ASP A 33 -8.40 -12.15 -2.08
CA ASP A 33 -7.83 -10.84 -2.35
C ASP A 33 -7.48 -10.11 -1.02
N TYR A 34 -7.41 -8.80 -1.05
CA TYR A 34 -7.10 -7.97 0.11
C TYR A 34 -8.30 -7.68 1.03
N HIS A 35 -9.39 -8.43 0.89
CA HIS A 35 -10.56 -8.31 1.76
C HIS A 35 -10.51 -9.29 2.93
N TYR A 36 -11.28 -8.97 3.96
CA TYR A 36 -11.51 -9.85 5.10
C TYR A 36 -12.92 -9.68 5.65
N VAL A 37 -13.35 -10.66 6.42
CA VAL A 37 -14.55 -10.57 7.22
C VAL A 37 -14.24 -10.81 8.68
N GLN A 38 -15.02 -10.20 9.57
CA GLN A 38 -14.93 -10.44 11.01
C GLN A 38 -16.09 -11.34 11.45
N VAL A 39 -15.80 -12.28 12.33
CA VAL A 39 -16.79 -13.21 12.85
C VAL A 39 -16.65 -13.33 14.37
N ASP A 40 -17.77 -13.20 15.07
CA ASP A 40 -17.80 -13.38 16.53
C ASP A 40 -18.08 -14.85 16.92
N ALA A 41 -18.77 -15.59 16.02
CA ALA A 41 -19.13 -17.00 16.23
C ALA A 41 -19.27 -17.73 14.88
N PRO A 42 -19.15 -19.07 14.87
CA PRO A 42 -19.47 -19.89 13.71
C PRO A 42 -20.91 -19.68 13.23
N GLY A 43 -21.12 -19.76 11.91
CA GLY A 43 -22.44 -19.64 11.29
C GLY A 43 -22.82 -18.20 10.93
N ALA A 44 -21.89 -17.26 10.97
CA ALA A 44 -22.14 -15.89 10.50
C ALA A 44 -22.58 -15.86 9.03
N VAL A 45 -23.63 -15.11 8.73
CA VAL A 45 -24.18 -14.98 7.38
C VAL A 45 -24.05 -13.53 6.93
N ASN A 46 -23.43 -13.34 5.76
CA ASN A 46 -23.19 -12.04 5.13
C ASN A 46 -22.59 -10.97 6.07
N PRO A 47 -21.49 -11.28 6.77
CA PRO A 47 -20.78 -10.27 7.53
C PRO A 47 -20.29 -9.16 6.57
N GLU A 48 -20.05 -7.98 7.13
CA GLU A 48 -19.45 -6.89 6.37
C GLU A 48 -18.10 -7.31 5.80
N VAL A 49 -17.91 -7.07 4.50
CA VAL A 49 -16.63 -7.29 3.82
C VAL A 49 -15.79 -6.04 3.94
N LEU A 50 -14.71 -6.16 4.68
CA LEU A 50 -13.75 -5.10 4.96
C LEU A 50 -12.50 -5.29 4.12
N GLN A 51 -11.66 -4.28 4.02
CA GLN A 51 -10.38 -4.38 3.29
C GLN A 51 -9.22 -3.88 4.13
N TYR A 52 -8.09 -4.58 4.07
CA TYR A 52 -6.85 -4.21 4.75
C TYR A 52 -5.76 -3.70 3.80
N ASP A 53 -5.91 -3.91 2.49
CA ASP A 53 -5.02 -3.40 1.43
C ASP A 53 -5.89 -2.83 0.31
N CYS A 54 -5.27 -2.20 -0.68
CA CYS A 54 -5.92 -1.77 -1.91
C CYS A 54 -4.96 -2.03 -3.08
N GLY A 55 -5.24 -3.09 -3.86
CA GLY A 55 -4.41 -3.37 -5.02
C GLY A 55 -4.21 -4.83 -5.38
N ASP A 56 -2.95 -5.19 -5.60
CA ASP A 56 -2.58 -6.47 -6.20
C ASP A 56 -2.27 -7.59 -5.20
N LEU A 57 -2.38 -7.31 -3.91
CA LEU A 57 -2.15 -8.31 -2.87
C LEU A 57 -3.20 -9.42 -2.94
N ARG A 58 -2.75 -10.67 -2.92
CA ARG A 58 -3.60 -11.87 -3.00
C ARG A 58 -3.17 -12.92 -1.97
N VAL A 59 -4.11 -13.76 -1.60
CA VAL A 59 -3.95 -14.99 -0.80
C VAL A 59 -3.03 -14.82 0.42
N ALA A 60 -3.17 -13.71 1.09
CA ALA A 60 -2.30 -13.37 2.21
C ALA A 60 -2.49 -14.34 3.38
N LYS A 61 -1.38 -14.67 4.03
CA LYS A 61 -1.30 -15.51 5.21
C LYS A 61 -0.67 -14.76 6.37
N THR A 62 -1.15 -15.05 7.55
CA THR A 62 -0.64 -14.42 8.77
C THR A 62 0.08 -15.42 9.65
N MET A 63 1.09 -14.94 10.37
CA MET A 63 1.81 -15.68 11.39
C MET A 63 1.97 -14.84 12.64
N PHE A 64 1.95 -15.47 13.80
CA PHE A 64 2.15 -14.81 15.09
C PHE A 64 3.51 -15.22 15.64
N ASP A 65 4.38 -14.24 15.90
CA ASP A 65 5.74 -14.45 16.39
C ASP A 65 5.84 -14.50 17.94
N GLY A 66 4.70 -14.48 18.63
CA GLY A 66 4.60 -14.40 20.09
C GLY A 66 4.35 -12.98 20.61
N LYS A 67 4.55 -11.95 19.77
CA LYS A 67 4.40 -10.54 20.13
C LYS A 67 3.48 -9.79 19.18
N ARG A 68 3.67 -9.95 17.90
CA ARG A 68 2.94 -9.27 16.83
C ARG A 68 2.47 -10.29 15.78
N ARG A 69 1.49 -9.91 14.99
CA ARG A 69 1.04 -10.71 13.85
C ARG A 69 1.58 -10.10 12.57
N VAL A 70 2.27 -10.91 11.80
CA VAL A 70 2.86 -10.54 10.51
C VAL A 70 2.04 -11.14 9.39
N ILE A 71 1.78 -10.37 8.33
CA ILE A 71 1.08 -10.79 7.13
C ILE A 71 2.01 -10.72 5.93
N LEU A 72 1.91 -11.71 5.05
CA LEU A 72 2.58 -11.82 3.76
C LEU A 72 1.55 -12.29 2.74
N GLY A 73 1.62 -11.73 1.54
CA GLY A 73 0.75 -12.13 0.44
C GLY A 73 1.51 -12.26 -0.87
N TRP A 74 0.85 -12.87 -1.84
CA TRP A 74 1.34 -12.96 -3.21
C TRP A 74 0.87 -11.75 -4.00
N ILE A 75 1.76 -11.18 -4.81
CA ILE A 75 1.48 -10.12 -5.75
C ILE A 75 1.65 -10.71 -7.14
N GLY A 76 0.53 -10.98 -7.81
CA GLY A 76 0.51 -11.66 -9.09
C GLY A 76 1.10 -10.84 -10.23
N ASP A 77 1.36 -11.51 -11.36
CA ASP A 77 1.66 -10.84 -12.61
C ASP A 77 0.42 -10.11 -13.14
N TYR A 78 0.64 -9.08 -13.93
CA TYR A 78 -0.42 -8.23 -14.44
C TYR A 78 -0.35 -8.11 -15.96
N ALA A 79 -1.51 -8.26 -16.64
CA ALA A 79 -1.70 -8.01 -18.08
C ALA A 79 -0.64 -8.70 -18.95
N GLU A 80 -0.41 -10.00 -18.75
CA GLU A 80 0.59 -10.81 -19.47
C GLU A 80 2.04 -10.33 -19.33
N LYS A 81 2.27 -9.30 -18.50
CA LYS A 81 3.61 -8.83 -18.15
C LYS A 81 4.19 -9.70 -17.05
N LYS A 82 5.45 -10.05 -17.21
CA LYS A 82 6.17 -10.95 -16.31
C LYS A 82 7.46 -10.30 -15.86
N ASP A 83 7.87 -10.63 -14.66
CA ASP A 83 9.24 -10.41 -14.24
C ASP A 83 10.14 -11.25 -15.14
N SER A 84 11.02 -10.62 -15.87
CA SER A 84 11.89 -11.12 -16.93
C SER A 84 11.87 -12.64 -17.13
N GLY A 85 11.80 -13.15 -18.35
CA GLY A 85 11.60 -14.56 -18.73
C GLY A 85 12.59 -15.60 -18.19
N ASN A 86 13.23 -15.34 -17.05
CA ASN A 86 14.18 -16.21 -16.38
C ASN A 86 13.56 -17.07 -15.27
N TYR A 87 12.27 -16.86 -14.93
CA TYR A 87 11.59 -17.60 -13.88
C TYR A 87 10.52 -18.53 -14.48
N GLU A 88 10.42 -19.73 -13.94
CA GLU A 88 9.36 -20.70 -14.28
C GLU A 88 8.03 -20.37 -13.60
N TRP A 89 8.04 -19.42 -12.64
CA TRP A 89 6.85 -18.96 -11.91
C TRP A 89 6.60 -17.48 -12.14
N GLY A 90 5.36 -17.05 -11.90
CA GLY A 90 4.95 -15.64 -11.94
C GLY A 90 4.66 -15.07 -10.55
N GLY A 91 4.72 -13.74 -10.45
CA GLY A 91 4.45 -13.02 -9.22
C GLY A 91 5.63 -12.93 -8.26
N ILE A 92 5.40 -12.22 -7.17
CA ILE A 92 6.38 -11.97 -6.11
C ILE A 92 5.66 -11.93 -4.75
N MET A 93 6.35 -12.19 -3.67
CA MET A 93 5.80 -12.00 -2.32
C MET A 93 5.84 -10.51 -1.95
N SER A 94 4.80 -10.05 -1.23
CA SER A 94 4.81 -8.73 -0.61
C SER A 94 5.90 -8.64 0.46
N MET A 95 6.29 -7.43 0.81
CA MET A 95 7.09 -7.24 2.03
C MET A 95 6.30 -7.73 3.27
N PRO A 96 7.00 -8.17 4.33
CA PRO A 96 6.34 -8.50 5.58
C PRO A 96 5.77 -7.24 6.24
N ARG A 97 4.52 -7.34 6.73
CA ARG A 97 3.80 -6.25 7.34
C ARG A 97 3.22 -6.70 8.67
N GLU A 98 3.25 -5.84 9.66
CA GLU A 98 2.51 -6.07 10.89
C GLU A 98 1.03 -5.71 10.63
N ILE A 99 0.11 -6.64 10.98
CA ILE A 99 -1.32 -6.40 10.97
C ILE A 99 -1.79 -6.19 12.40
N TYR A 100 -2.53 -5.13 12.63
CA TYR A 100 -3.04 -4.75 13.94
C TYR A 100 -4.46 -4.19 13.82
N ALA A 101 -5.16 -4.05 14.92
CA ALA A 101 -6.52 -3.51 14.95
C ALA A 101 -6.58 -2.20 15.74
N ASP A 102 -7.48 -1.31 15.34
CA ASP A 102 -7.85 -0.16 16.14
C ASP A 102 -8.79 -0.54 17.30
N SER A 103 -9.26 0.45 18.05
CA SER A 103 -10.19 0.25 19.17
C SER A 103 -11.56 -0.29 18.75
N LYS A 104 -11.92 -0.21 17.47
CA LYS A 104 -13.17 -0.76 16.89
C LYS A 104 -12.96 -2.17 16.34
N GLY A 105 -11.73 -2.65 16.29
CA GLY A 105 -11.37 -3.94 15.72
C GLY A 105 -11.08 -3.91 14.20
N ILE A 106 -11.05 -2.74 13.57
CA ILE A 106 -10.73 -2.60 12.15
C ILE A 106 -9.24 -2.85 11.95
N LEU A 107 -8.91 -3.69 10.95
CA LEU A 107 -7.54 -4.06 10.65
C LEU A 107 -6.81 -2.99 9.85
N TYR A 108 -5.59 -2.72 10.26
CA TYR A 108 -4.62 -1.86 9.61
C TYR A 108 -3.29 -2.58 9.42
N GLN A 109 -2.45 -2.04 8.55
CA GLN A 109 -1.12 -2.59 8.26
C GLN A 109 -0.05 -1.52 8.32
N ARG A 110 1.13 -1.94 8.76
CA ARG A 110 2.36 -1.16 8.68
C ARG A 110 3.55 -2.06 8.31
N PRO A 111 4.60 -1.52 7.68
CA PRO A 111 5.78 -2.32 7.42
C PRO A 111 6.38 -2.80 8.74
N VAL A 112 6.93 -4.01 8.76
CA VAL A 112 7.72 -4.43 9.94
C VAL A 112 9.03 -3.65 9.99
N GLN A 113 9.52 -3.38 11.20
CA GLN A 113 10.76 -2.60 11.37
C GLN A 113 11.95 -3.24 10.64
N GLU A 114 12.04 -4.55 10.65
CA GLU A 114 13.10 -5.30 9.96
C GLU A 114 13.12 -5.06 8.45
N ALA A 115 11.96 -4.81 7.84
CA ALA A 115 11.89 -4.47 6.41
C ALA A 115 12.31 -3.01 6.16
N ILE A 116 12.01 -2.11 7.09
CA ILE A 116 12.47 -0.72 7.04
C ILE A 116 14.00 -0.67 7.16
N ASP A 117 14.56 -1.43 8.10
CA ASP A 117 15.99 -1.45 8.41
C ASP A 117 16.85 -1.99 7.25
N LEU A 118 16.25 -2.67 6.26
CA LEU A 118 16.95 -3.07 5.04
C LEU A 118 17.30 -1.87 4.13
N PHE A 119 16.65 -0.73 4.32
CA PHE A 119 16.89 0.49 3.56
C PHE A 119 17.68 1.48 4.43
N ASP A 120 18.94 1.17 4.69
CA ASP A 120 19.82 1.88 5.62
C ASP A 120 20.78 2.88 4.96
N ASN A 121 20.93 2.81 3.62
CA ASN A 121 21.79 3.71 2.87
C ASN A 121 21.01 4.96 2.43
N GLN A 122 21.15 6.06 3.17
CA GLN A 122 20.47 7.32 2.85
C GLN A 122 21.06 7.97 1.60
N VAL A 123 20.26 8.02 0.53
CA VAL A 123 20.63 8.60 -0.77
C VAL A 123 20.27 10.08 -0.84
N MET A 124 19.15 10.44 -0.22
CA MET A 124 18.65 11.81 -0.23
C MET A 124 17.95 12.15 1.09
N ALA A 125 18.15 13.37 1.57
CA ALA A 125 17.36 13.96 2.66
C ALA A 125 17.12 15.44 2.36
N LYS A 126 15.88 15.89 2.57
CA LYS A 126 15.49 17.31 2.41
C LYS A 126 14.40 17.66 3.42
N ASP A 127 14.60 18.73 4.18
CA ASP A 127 13.63 19.17 5.18
C ASP A 127 12.37 19.78 4.55
N ASN A 128 12.51 20.40 3.38
CA ASN A 128 11.41 21.02 2.65
C ASN A 128 11.52 20.71 1.17
N ILE A 129 10.41 20.36 0.56
CA ILE A 129 10.33 20.03 -0.87
C ILE A 129 9.59 21.14 -1.61
N VAL A 130 10.15 21.55 -2.72
CA VAL A 130 9.50 22.45 -3.66
C VAL A 130 8.54 21.64 -4.52
N LEU A 131 7.27 22.02 -4.51
CA LEU A 131 6.26 21.38 -5.36
C LEU A 131 6.55 21.65 -6.84
N ASN A 132 6.20 20.69 -7.67
CA ASN A 132 6.39 20.72 -9.13
C ASN A 132 7.88 20.78 -9.56
N GLU A 133 8.80 20.48 -8.65
CA GLU A 133 10.21 20.27 -8.96
C GLU A 133 10.48 18.79 -9.27
N TYR A 134 11.18 18.54 -10.36
CA TYR A 134 11.64 17.21 -10.74
C TYR A 134 12.97 16.91 -10.07
N MET A 135 13.05 15.79 -9.40
CA MET A 135 14.24 15.26 -8.78
C MET A 135 14.61 13.93 -9.43
N GLU A 136 15.87 13.74 -9.76
CA GLU A 136 16.39 12.58 -10.47
C GLU A 136 17.51 11.87 -9.69
N ASN A 137 18.01 10.79 -10.27
CA ASN A 137 19.07 9.97 -9.68
C ASN A 137 18.65 9.22 -8.40
N VAL A 138 17.37 8.85 -8.35
CA VAL A 138 16.87 7.94 -7.32
C VAL A 138 17.20 6.50 -7.75
N PRO A 139 17.68 5.62 -6.85
CA PRO A 139 17.86 4.21 -7.13
C PRO A 139 16.61 3.54 -7.69
N LEU A 140 16.76 2.39 -8.32
CA LEU A 140 15.61 1.61 -8.77
C LEU A 140 14.86 0.96 -7.60
N ASP A 141 15.58 0.60 -6.55
CA ASP A 141 15.04 0.00 -5.34
C ASP A 141 15.30 0.94 -4.17
N TYR A 142 14.25 1.42 -3.56
CA TYR A 142 14.34 2.41 -2.49
C TYR A 142 13.09 2.43 -1.60
N MET A 143 13.25 2.98 -0.43
CA MET A 143 12.19 3.47 0.42
C MET A 143 12.20 5.01 0.38
N LEU A 144 11.06 5.61 0.06
CA LEU A 144 10.83 7.05 0.21
C LEU A 144 9.91 7.26 1.43
N HIS A 145 10.31 8.15 2.32
CA HIS A 145 9.49 8.63 3.42
C HIS A 145 9.33 10.15 3.32
N ALA A 146 8.12 10.65 3.57
CA ALA A 146 7.84 12.08 3.60
C ALA A 146 6.62 12.38 4.47
N THR A 147 6.56 13.59 5.01
CA THR A 147 5.44 14.12 5.79
C THR A 147 4.73 15.22 5.00
N LEU A 148 3.42 15.04 4.77
CA LEU A 148 2.58 15.92 3.97
C LEU A 148 1.64 16.72 4.86
N TYR A 149 1.64 18.04 4.70
CA TYR A 149 0.76 18.99 5.39
C TYR A 149 -0.20 19.61 4.37
N GLY A 150 -1.41 19.08 4.28
CA GLY A 150 -2.49 19.58 3.42
C GLY A 150 -3.60 20.25 4.24
N ASN A 151 -4.64 20.68 3.54
CA ASN A 151 -5.91 21.14 4.10
C ASN A 151 -7.07 20.54 3.31
N ASP A 152 -8.31 20.82 3.74
CA ASP A 152 -9.52 20.20 3.20
C ASP A 152 -9.72 20.30 1.67
N ASP A 153 -9.10 21.26 1.00
CA ASP A 153 -9.21 21.44 -0.45
C ASP A 153 -7.93 21.01 -1.21
N SER A 154 -6.93 20.51 -0.49
CA SER A 154 -5.63 20.19 -1.10
C SER A 154 -5.69 18.90 -1.92
N LYS A 155 -4.94 18.93 -3.04
CA LYS A 155 -4.63 17.74 -3.83
C LYS A 155 -3.14 17.68 -4.09
N VAL A 156 -2.56 16.50 -3.91
CA VAL A 156 -1.14 16.28 -4.18
C VAL A 156 -0.93 14.90 -4.77
N SER A 157 0.05 14.78 -5.65
CA SER A 157 0.52 13.50 -6.15
C SER A 157 2.03 13.39 -6.04
N LEU A 158 2.50 12.29 -5.48
CA LEU A 158 3.88 11.85 -5.58
C LEU A 158 4.02 11.04 -6.87
N LEU A 159 4.72 11.57 -7.85
CA LEU A 159 5.12 10.84 -9.06
C LEU A 159 6.43 10.10 -8.78
N PHE A 160 6.53 8.87 -9.24
CA PHE A 160 7.73 8.05 -9.11
C PHE A 160 7.94 7.19 -10.37
N ARG A 161 9.14 6.65 -10.54
CA ARG A 161 9.54 6.02 -11.83
C ARG A 161 9.37 6.98 -13.01
N GLN A 162 9.51 8.27 -12.76
CA GLN A 162 9.41 9.32 -13.78
C GLN A 162 10.69 9.36 -14.61
N ALA A 163 10.56 9.27 -15.94
CA ALA A 163 11.72 9.21 -16.84
C ALA A 163 12.34 10.59 -17.07
N GLN A 164 11.53 11.64 -17.08
CA GLN A 164 11.95 13.04 -17.28
C GLN A 164 10.86 14.02 -16.81
N LYS A 165 11.23 15.26 -16.59
CA LYS A 165 10.33 16.30 -16.05
C LYS A 165 9.04 16.48 -16.87
N SER A 166 9.13 16.43 -18.18
CA SER A 166 7.99 16.64 -19.09
C SER A 166 7.04 15.44 -19.19
N ASN A 167 7.47 14.26 -18.74
CA ASN A 167 6.71 13.02 -18.91
C ASN A 167 6.04 12.60 -17.58
N GLN A 168 5.08 13.41 -17.12
CA GLN A 168 4.33 13.13 -15.90
C GLN A 168 3.26 12.04 -16.12
N GLU A 169 2.75 11.89 -17.32
CA GLU A 169 1.69 10.93 -17.64
C GLU A 169 2.17 9.48 -17.59
N ASP A 170 3.43 9.24 -17.93
CA ASP A 170 4.04 7.91 -17.96
C ASP A 170 4.67 7.51 -16.59
N ALA A 171 4.56 8.35 -15.57
CA ALA A 171 5.00 8.02 -14.23
C ALA A 171 3.94 7.22 -13.47
N TYR A 172 4.35 6.41 -12.50
CA TYR A 172 3.45 5.97 -11.44
C TYR A 172 3.22 7.10 -10.44
N ARG A 173 2.07 7.06 -9.78
CA ARG A 173 1.71 8.10 -8.82
C ARG A 173 1.00 7.56 -7.60
N VAL A 174 1.25 8.19 -6.47
CA VAL A 174 0.39 8.14 -5.29
C VAL A 174 -0.34 9.47 -5.23
N SER A 175 -1.66 9.47 -5.43
CA SER A 175 -2.49 10.68 -5.42
C SER A 175 -3.32 10.74 -4.15
N ILE A 176 -3.41 11.92 -3.54
CA ILE A 176 -4.15 12.17 -2.31
C ILE A 176 -5.07 13.37 -2.53
N ASP A 177 -6.37 13.15 -2.40
CA ASP A 177 -7.39 14.19 -2.37
C ASP A 177 -7.87 14.39 -0.92
N TYR A 178 -7.44 15.46 -0.28
CA TYR A 178 -7.80 15.76 1.10
C TYR A 178 -9.29 16.03 1.26
N LYS A 179 -9.97 16.54 0.23
CA LYS A 179 -11.40 16.85 0.30
C LYS A 179 -12.24 15.59 0.46
N THR A 180 -11.98 14.61 -0.36
CA THR A 180 -12.74 13.35 -0.39
C THR A 180 -12.15 12.27 0.51
N GLY A 181 -10.87 12.39 0.89
CA GLY A 181 -10.11 11.32 1.53
C GLY A 181 -9.69 10.21 0.55
N GLU A 182 -9.93 10.39 -0.76
CA GLU A 182 -9.52 9.40 -1.75
C GLU A 182 -8.00 9.38 -1.88
N ILE A 183 -7.42 8.19 -1.78
CA ILE A 183 -6.01 7.93 -2.03
C ILE A 183 -5.94 6.88 -3.14
N ALA A 184 -5.05 7.10 -4.11
CA ALA A 184 -4.87 6.22 -5.24
C ALA A 184 -3.38 5.91 -5.48
N LEU A 185 -3.09 4.67 -5.91
CA LEU A 185 -1.79 4.25 -6.44
C LEU A 185 -1.98 3.73 -7.85
N GLY A 186 -1.28 4.29 -8.82
CA GLY A 186 -1.46 3.86 -10.21
C GLY A 186 -0.65 4.63 -11.24
N ASN A 187 -1.03 4.44 -12.48
CA ASN A 187 -0.60 5.22 -13.63
C ASN A 187 -1.80 5.43 -14.58
N ARG A 188 -1.56 6.01 -15.76
CA ARG A 188 -2.63 6.26 -16.75
C ARG A 188 -3.35 5.00 -17.25
N TYR A 189 -2.78 3.81 -17.08
CA TYR A 189 -3.35 2.56 -17.59
C TYR A 189 -4.12 1.79 -16.52
N ARG A 190 -3.72 1.96 -15.26
CA ARG A 190 -4.26 1.21 -14.13
C ARG A 190 -4.10 1.98 -12.83
N GLU A 191 -5.13 1.95 -12.02
CA GLU A 191 -5.17 2.64 -10.74
C GLU A 191 -5.94 1.80 -9.72
N HIS A 192 -5.42 1.76 -8.50
CA HIS A 192 -6.12 1.25 -7.32
C HIS A 192 -6.40 2.41 -6.39
N LYS A 193 -7.64 2.52 -5.93
CA LYS A 193 -8.05 3.63 -5.09
C LYS A 193 -9.06 3.24 -4.04
N ARG A 194 -9.03 3.94 -2.93
CA ARG A 194 -10.02 3.84 -1.86
C ARG A 194 -10.14 5.16 -1.12
N VAL A 195 -11.28 5.34 -0.46
CA VAL A 195 -11.46 6.43 0.50
C VAL A 195 -10.87 5.98 1.85
N CYS A 196 -9.98 6.80 2.38
CA CYS A 196 -9.31 6.60 3.66
C CYS A 196 -9.77 7.66 4.66
N GLU A 197 -10.06 7.24 5.87
CA GLU A 197 -10.42 8.16 6.95
C GLU A 197 -9.15 8.60 7.69
N PHE A 198 -8.86 9.88 7.68
CA PHE A 198 -7.75 10.47 8.43
C PHE A 198 -8.09 11.87 8.93
N ASP A 199 -7.45 12.26 10.01
CA ASP A 199 -7.59 13.60 10.59
C ASP A 199 -6.84 14.62 9.71
N LYS A 200 -7.57 15.39 8.91
CA LYS A 200 -7.02 16.37 7.97
C LYS A 200 -6.29 17.53 8.63
N SER A 201 -6.46 17.70 9.94
CA SER A 201 -5.71 18.70 10.73
C SER A 201 -4.29 18.25 11.09
N LYS A 202 -4.00 16.96 10.88
CA LYS A 202 -2.70 16.35 11.15
C LYS A 202 -1.94 16.09 9.85
N PRO A 203 -0.61 16.07 9.91
CA PRO A 203 0.17 15.66 8.75
C PRO A 203 -0.11 14.20 8.37
N LEU A 204 0.01 13.89 7.08
CA LEU A 204 0.04 12.53 6.59
C LEU A 204 1.48 12.05 6.48
N ASP A 205 1.78 10.93 7.09
CA ASP A 205 3.01 10.18 6.87
C ASP A 205 2.86 9.29 5.65
N ILE A 206 3.75 9.40 4.69
CA ILE A 206 3.79 8.55 3.50
C ILE A 206 5.10 7.78 3.46
N ARG A 207 5.02 6.48 3.33
CA ARG A 207 6.16 5.60 3.13
C ARG A 207 5.93 4.74 1.89
N LEU A 208 6.74 4.97 0.86
CA LEU A 208 6.66 4.26 -0.40
C LEU A 208 7.90 3.38 -0.57
N PHE A 209 7.69 2.08 -0.65
CA PHE A 209 8.72 1.11 -1.02
C PHE A 209 8.58 0.79 -2.51
N VAL A 210 9.69 0.89 -3.21
CA VAL A 210 9.82 0.48 -4.61
C VAL A 210 10.91 -0.57 -4.65
N ASP A 211 10.54 -1.78 -5.04
CA ASP A 211 11.46 -2.93 -5.11
C ASP A 211 11.22 -3.71 -6.41
N GLY A 212 12.14 -3.61 -7.36
CA GLY A 212 12.02 -4.19 -8.68
C GLY A 212 10.75 -3.70 -9.39
N THR A 213 9.80 -4.60 -9.55
CA THR A 213 8.53 -4.38 -10.25
C THR A 213 7.34 -4.23 -9.30
N VAL A 214 7.57 -3.93 -8.02
CA VAL A 214 6.53 -3.73 -7.02
C VAL A 214 6.65 -2.37 -6.37
N ALA A 215 5.51 -1.75 -6.11
CA ALA A 215 5.36 -0.60 -5.22
C ALA A 215 4.39 -0.94 -4.09
N GLU A 216 4.81 -0.67 -2.86
CA GLU A 216 3.99 -0.81 -1.65
C GLU A 216 4.01 0.53 -0.90
N CYS A 217 2.83 1.16 -0.83
CA CYS A 217 2.68 2.48 -0.22
C CYS A 217 1.88 2.39 1.08
N PHE A 218 2.44 2.92 2.14
CA PHE A 218 1.81 3.00 3.45
C PHE A 218 1.51 4.46 3.80
N ILE A 219 0.30 4.71 4.25
CA ILE A 219 -0.17 6.02 4.69
C ILE A 219 -0.51 5.94 6.18
N ASN A 220 0.13 6.75 7.00
CA ASN A 220 -0.05 6.81 8.46
C ASN A 220 0.15 5.47 9.17
N ASP A 221 0.98 4.58 8.63
CA ASP A 221 1.12 3.20 9.10
C ASP A 221 -0.23 2.45 9.24
N ALA A 222 -1.26 2.87 8.52
CA ALA A 222 -2.62 2.36 8.61
C ALA A 222 -3.12 1.79 7.27
N TYR A 223 -3.04 2.57 6.23
CA TYR A 223 -3.54 2.19 4.92
C TYR A 223 -2.40 1.72 4.02
N CYS A 224 -2.60 0.61 3.35
CA CYS A 224 -1.63 0.05 2.41
C CYS A 224 -2.22 -0.03 1.01
N PHE A 225 -1.37 0.24 0.02
CA PHE A 225 -1.64 0.11 -1.40
C PHE A 225 -0.51 -0.71 -2.03
N THR A 226 -0.87 -1.73 -2.78
CA THR A 226 0.10 -2.64 -3.40
C THR A 226 -0.11 -2.67 -4.91
N MET A 227 0.95 -2.49 -5.69
CA MET A 227 0.85 -2.48 -7.15
C MET A 227 2.07 -3.07 -7.85
N ARG A 228 1.82 -3.82 -8.95
CA ARG A 228 2.85 -4.17 -9.92
C ARG A 228 3.16 -2.98 -10.81
N ILE A 229 4.46 -2.68 -11.00
CA ILE A 229 4.94 -1.49 -11.68
C ILE A 229 5.91 -1.84 -12.82
N TYR A 230 5.38 -2.33 -13.94
CA TYR A 230 6.19 -2.77 -15.08
C TYR A 230 6.49 -1.67 -16.11
N ASP A 231 5.61 -0.66 -16.21
CA ASP A 231 5.52 0.18 -17.40
C ASP A 231 6.51 1.34 -17.41
N CYS A 232 6.87 1.85 -16.23
CA CYS A 232 7.72 3.03 -16.07
C CYS A 232 9.03 2.65 -15.39
N LYS A 233 10.16 3.02 -16.00
CA LYS A 233 11.51 2.65 -15.54
C LYS A 233 12.41 3.87 -15.28
N GLY A 234 11.83 5.04 -15.12
CA GLY A 234 12.59 6.24 -14.78
C GLY A 234 13.18 6.20 -13.37
N THR A 235 14.18 7.03 -13.15
CA THR A 235 14.85 7.20 -11.86
C THR A 235 14.51 8.53 -11.19
N GLY A 236 13.47 9.20 -11.67
CA GLY A 236 13.02 10.48 -11.15
C GLY A 236 11.74 10.38 -10.35
N PHE A 237 11.50 11.42 -9.57
CA PHE A 237 10.25 11.64 -8.84
C PHE A 237 9.95 13.12 -8.71
N SER A 238 8.71 13.45 -8.39
CA SER A 238 8.27 14.80 -8.07
C SER A 238 7.00 14.78 -7.21
N PHE A 239 6.85 15.77 -6.35
CA PHE A 239 5.56 16.06 -5.75
C PHE A 239 4.87 17.16 -6.54
N ILE A 240 3.70 16.86 -7.10
CA ILE A 240 2.93 17.80 -7.90
C ILE A 240 1.64 18.21 -7.19
N SER A 241 1.30 19.48 -7.28
CA SER A 241 0.03 20.02 -6.77
C SER A 241 -0.33 21.25 -7.60
N GLU A 242 -1.56 21.31 -8.06
CA GLU A 242 -2.06 22.45 -8.84
C GLU A 242 -2.32 23.67 -7.96
N ASP A 243 -2.80 23.45 -6.75
CA ASP A 243 -3.20 24.52 -5.82
C ASP A 243 -2.06 25.01 -4.93
N MET A 244 -0.90 24.36 -4.94
CA MET A 244 0.29 24.70 -4.16
C MET A 244 0.06 24.83 -2.64
N LYS A 245 -1.01 24.24 -2.11
CA LYS A 245 -1.41 24.37 -0.70
C LYS A 245 -0.79 23.31 0.21
N VAL A 246 -0.21 22.26 -0.35
CA VAL A 246 0.47 21.21 0.40
C VAL A 246 1.91 21.60 0.68
N LYS A 247 2.38 21.33 1.89
CA LYS A 247 3.81 21.40 2.25
C LYS A 247 4.33 20.00 2.44
N ILE A 248 5.47 19.70 1.86
CA ILE A 248 6.16 18.42 2.00
C ILE A 248 7.41 18.64 2.84
N LYS A 249 7.56 17.86 3.89
CA LYS A 249 8.69 17.93 4.81
C LYS A 249 9.32 16.58 5.07
N ASP A 250 10.49 16.62 5.67
CA ASP A 250 11.19 15.45 6.21
C ASP A 250 11.33 14.32 5.16
N LEU A 251 11.59 14.73 3.89
CA LEU A 251 11.83 13.75 2.85
C LEU A 251 13.13 13.01 3.10
N SER A 252 13.05 11.70 3.11
CA SER A 252 14.21 10.82 3.01
C SER A 252 14.01 9.78 1.94
N ILE A 253 15.08 9.45 1.23
CA ILE A 253 15.15 8.32 0.30
C ILE A 253 16.34 7.48 0.70
N CYS A 254 16.08 6.21 0.97
CA CYS A 254 17.09 5.24 1.36
C CYS A 254 17.05 4.03 0.42
N SER A 255 18.22 3.53 0.04
CA SER A 255 18.37 2.27 -0.70
C SER A 255 18.81 1.13 0.23
N LYS A 256 18.75 -0.08 -0.28
CA LYS A 256 19.32 -1.26 0.39
C LYS A 256 20.84 -1.19 0.37
#